data_eb9ca2c0a243b9368a16922f94414b3c
#
_entry.id   eb9ca2c0a243b9368a16922f94414b3c
#
_cell.length_a   1.000
_cell.length_b   1.000
_cell.length_c   1.000
_cell.angle_alpha   90.00
_cell.angle_beta   90.00
_cell.angle_gamma   90.00
#
_symmetry.space_group_name_H-M   'P 1'
#
loop_
_entity.id
_entity.type
_entity.pdbx_description
1 polymer ?
#
loop_
_entity_poly.entity_id
_entity_poly.type
_entity_poly.pdbx_seq_one_letter_code
_entity_poly.pdbx_strand_id
1 'polypeptide(L)'
;MSRSARPYKLVALGGTFDVLHAGHRHLLSEAFRLGDVVLIGVTSDQLVATLHKKHQVRSFSSRVRDLDRFLKTRRWSPRARVNALREPYGPAARRKKLQALIVSKGTLASGRRLNRLRRQNGLQPLDLVVVDLTKAADGKPISTTRIRNGEIDLQGRVLKNRR
;
A
#
# COMPACT_ATOMS: atom_id res chain seq x y z
N MET A 1 10.41 2.41 -30.04
CA MET A 1 9.81 1.28 -29.32
C MET A 1 8.53 1.74 -28.64
N SER A 2 7.39 1.19 -29.05
CA SER A 2 6.10 1.49 -28.40
C SER A 2 6.17 1.04 -26.96
N ARG A 3 6.02 1.94 -25.98
CA ARG A 3 5.77 1.55 -24.59
C ARG A 3 4.43 0.80 -24.58
N SER A 4 4.45 -0.48 -24.29
CA SER A 4 3.22 -1.23 -24.06
C SER A 4 2.35 -0.43 -23.10
N ALA A 5 1.13 -0.08 -23.54
CA ALA A 5 0.22 0.72 -22.73
C ALA A 5 -0.11 -0.04 -21.45
N ARG A 6 0.00 0.62 -20.29
CA ARG A 6 -0.39 0.00 -19.02
C ARG A 6 -1.90 -0.23 -19.00
N PRO A 7 -2.37 -1.31 -18.35
CA PRO A 7 -3.79 -1.65 -18.31
C PRO A 7 -4.70 -0.54 -17.79
N TYR A 8 -4.18 0.28 -16.85
CA TYR A 8 -4.97 1.31 -16.19
C TYR A 8 -4.32 2.70 -16.30
N LYS A 9 -5.14 3.72 -16.49
CA LYS A 9 -4.69 5.11 -16.41
C LYS A 9 -4.45 5.57 -14.98
N LEU A 10 -5.28 5.10 -14.05
CA LEU A 10 -5.23 5.48 -12.66
C LEU A 10 -5.54 4.28 -11.76
N VAL A 11 -4.59 3.94 -10.90
CA VAL A 11 -4.74 2.92 -9.86
C VAL A 11 -4.50 3.52 -8.50
N ALA A 12 -4.96 2.84 -7.46
CA ALA A 12 -4.71 3.22 -6.07
C ALA A 12 -4.23 2.05 -5.24
N LEU A 13 -3.50 2.36 -4.20
CA LEU A 13 -3.24 1.50 -3.06
C LEU A 13 -3.16 2.35 -1.80
N GLY A 14 -3.35 1.72 -0.65
CA GLY A 14 -3.28 2.41 0.62
C GLY A 14 -2.59 1.56 1.68
N GLY A 15 -2.04 2.22 2.68
CA GLY A 15 -1.38 1.56 3.79
C GLY A 15 -0.83 2.53 4.81
N THR A 16 -0.32 1.97 5.89
CA THR A 16 0.37 2.76 6.92
C THR A 16 1.80 3.09 6.50
N PHE A 17 2.47 2.19 5.80
CA PHE A 17 3.86 2.33 5.33
C PHE A 17 4.82 2.72 6.47
N ASP A 18 4.62 2.15 7.65
CA ASP A 18 5.43 2.48 8.82
C ASP A 18 6.89 2.09 8.62
N VAL A 19 7.13 0.91 8.10
CA VAL A 19 8.44 0.43 7.67
C VAL A 19 8.28 -0.13 6.27
N LEU A 20 9.03 0.42 5.30
CA LEU A 20 9.00 -0.05 3.92
C LEU A 20 9.76 -1.37 3.78
N HIS A 21 9.07 -2.46 4.03
CA HIS A 21 9.60 -3.82 3.85
C HIS A 21 9.31 -4.39 2.46
N ALA A 22 9.85 -5.56 2.16
CA ALA A 22 9.73 -6.21 0.85
C ALA A 22 8.27 -6.36 0.38
N GLY A 23 7.33 -6.62 1.28
CA GLY A 23 5.91 -6.71 0.96
C GLY A 23 5.34 -5.38 0.41
N HIS A 24 5.63 -4.26 1.05
CA HIS A 24 5.24 -2.94 0.56
C HIS A 24 5.88 -2.60 -0.79
N ARG A 25 7.16 -2.91 -0.93
CA ARG A 25 7.90 -2.65 -2.18
C ARG A 25 7.33 -3.45 -3.34
N HIS A 26 6.95 -4.70 -3.11
CA HIS A 26 6.30 -5.54 -4.12
C HIS A 26 4.93 -4.98 -4.52
N LEU A 27 4.10 -4.59 -3.55
CA LEU A 27 2.79 -3.99 -3.78
C LEU A 27 2.89 -2.71 -4.63
N LEU A 28 3.84 -1.83 -4.28
CA LEU A 28 4.14 -0.62 -5.05
C LEU A 28 4.61 -0.95 -6.47
N SER A 29 5.51 -1.93 -6.62
CA SER A 29 5.99 -2.36 -7.94
C SER A 29 4.86 -2.79 -8.86
N GLU A 30 3.92 -3.58 -8.36
CA GLU A 30 2.75 -4.01 -9.13
C GLU A 30 1.84 -2.83 -9.49
N ALA A 31 1.62 -1.90 -8.57
CA ALA A 31 0.85 -0.69 -8.85
C ALA A 31 1.46 0.12 -10.01
N PHE A 32 2.78 0.34 -9.98
CA PHE A 32 3.47 1.09 -11.04
C PHE A 32 3.65 0.30 -12.33
N ARG A 33 3.60 -1.01 -12.29
CA ARG A 33 3.56 -1.85 -13.49
C ARG A 33 2.21 -1.73 -14.22
N LEU A 34 1.12 -1.63 -13.46
CA LEU A 34 -0.25 -1.67 -13.98
C LEU A 34 -0.85 -0.30 -14.29
N GLY A 35 -0.49 0.74 -13.55
CA GLY A 35 -1.09 2.07 -13.67
C GLY A 35 -0.15 3.12 -14.28
N ASP A 36 -0.67 3.99 -15.14
CA ASP A 36 0.08 5.16 -15.61
C ASP A 36 0.34 6.13 -14.46
N VAL A 37 -0.67 6.39 -13.66
CA VAL A 37 -0.59 7.19 -12.44
C VAL A 37 -1.03 6.33 -11.25
N VAL A 38 -0.33 6.45 -10.13
CA VAL A 38 -0.59 5.68 -8.91
C VAL A 38 -0.92 6.64 -7.77
N LEU A 39 -2.13 6.51 -7.23
CA LEU A 39 -2.55 7.15 -5.99
C LEU A 39 -2.08 6.31 -4.81
N ILE A 40 -1.31 6.88 -3.92
CA ILE A 40 -0.79 6.20 -2.73
C ILE A 40 -1.40 6.89 -1.50
N GLY A 41 -2.35 6.20 -0.87
CA GLY A 41 -2.94 6.66 0.37
C GLY A 41 -2.11 6.23 1.57
N VAL A 42 -1.59 7.19 2.33
CA VAL A 42 -0.85 6.93 3.57
C VAL A 42 -1.72 7.32 4.74
N THR A 43 -1.97 6.39 5.67
CA THR A 43 -2.81 6.68 6.84
C THR A 43 -2.26 7.85 7.64
N SER A 44 -3.11 8.84 7.94
CA SER A 44 -2.74 9.96 8.82
C SER A 44 -2.48 9.49 10.25
N ASP A 45 -1.83 10.30 11.06
CA ASP A 45 -1.59 9.95 12.46
C ASP A 45 -2.90 9.80 13.24
N GLN A 46 -3.91 10.61 12.92
CA GLN A 46 -5.25 10.51 13.52
C GLN A 46 -5.91 9.17 13.15
N LEU A 47 -5.84 8.76 11.88
CA LEU A 47 -6.40 7.48 11.46
C LEU A 47 -5.65 6.31 12.08
N VAL A 48 -4.32 6.37 12.14
CA VAL A 48 -3.49 5.35 12.81
C VAL A 48 -3.93 5.13 14.26
N ALA A 49 -4.23 6.20 14.99
CA ALA A 49 -4.68 6.12 16.39
C ALA A 49 -5.96 5.29 16.56
N THR A 50 -6.82 5.23 15.54
CA THR A 50 -8.05 4.41 15.56
C THR A 50 -7.83 2.94 15.21
N LEU A 51 -6.68 2.57 14.66
CA LEU A 51 -6.40 1.22 14.16
C LEU A 51 -5.89 0.24 15.23
N HIS A 52 -5.72 0.69 16.47
CA HIS A 52 -5.24 -0.12 17.60
C HIS A 52 -4.02 -0.99 17.30
N LYS A 53 -3.00 -0.38 16.66
CA LYS A 53 -1.76 -1.08 16.31
C LYS A 53 -1.06 -1.59 17.57
N LYS A 54 -0.52 -2.80 17.51
CA LYS A 54 0.22 -3.44 18.63
C LYS A 54 1.61 -2.81 18.87
N HIS A 55 2.05 -1.90 18.01
CA HIS A 55 3.34 -1.22 18.08
C HIS A 55 3.15 0.27 17.81
N GLN A 56 4.09 1.08 18.29
CA GLN A 56 4.10 2.50 17.98
C GLN A 56 4.43 2.71 16.50
N VAL A 57 3.57 3.47 15.81
CA VAL A 57 3.75 3.85 14.41
C VAL A 57 4.46 5.20 14.36
N ARG A 58 5.46 5.32 13.50
CA ARG A 58 6.17 6.59 13.28
C ARG A 58 5.23 7.66 12.71
N SER A 59 5.61 8.93 12.88
CA SER A 59 4.82 10.06 12.38
C SER A 59 4.55 9.96 10.87
N PHE A 60 3.43 10.52 10.44
CA PHE A 60 3.06 10.61 9.04
C PHE A 60 4.19 11.18 8.18
N SER A 61 4.79 12.30 8.62
CA SER A 61 5.87 12.95 7.89
C SER A 61 7.11 12.06 7.71
N SER A 62 7.47 11.28 8.72
CA SER A 62 8.59 10.32 8.63
C SER A 62 8.29 9.21 7.64
N ARG A 63 7.06 8.68 7.67
CA ARG A 63 6.62 7.60 6.77
C ARG A 63 6.57 8.07 5.31
N VAL A 64 6.05 9.26 5.08
CA VAL A 64 5.99 9.86 3.73
C VAL A 64 7.38 10.17 3.20
N ARG A 65 8.30 10.65 4.05
CA ARG A 65 9.70 10.91 3.65
C ARG A 65 10.40 9.64 3.15
N ASP A 66 10.23 8.53 3.85
CA ASP A 66 10.82 7.25 3.44
C ASP A 66 10.20 6.71 2.16
N LEU A 67 8.88 6.84 2.02
CA LEU A 67 8.17 6.49 0.80
C LEU A 67 8.65 7.34 -0.39
N ASP A 68 8.75 8.66 -0.22
CA ASP A 68 9.22 9.57 -1.28
C ASP A 68 10.64 9.23 -1.73
N ARG A 69 11.54 8.94 -0.78
CA ARG A 69 12.90 8.51 -1.08
C ARG A 69 12.89 7.22 -1.92
N PHE A 70 12.07 6.26 -1.56
CA PHE A 70 11.92 5.02 -2.33
C PHE A 70 11.37 5.27 -3.74
N LEU A 71 10.35 6.11 -3.87
CA LEU A 71 9.77 6.47 -5.17
C LEU A 71 10.80 7.16 -6.08
N LYS A 72 11.62 8.04 -5.54
CA LYS A 72 12.74 8.70 -6.25
C LYS A 72 13.76 7.68 -6.74
N THR A 73 14.20 6.78 -5.88
CA THR A 73 15.15 5.71 -6.23
C THR A 73 14.64 4.85 -7.39
N ARG A 74 13.33 4.61 -7.45
CA ARG A 74 12.68 3.85 -8.52
C ARG A 74 12.31 4.70 -9.74
N ARG A 75 12.54 6.00 -9.72
CA ARG A 75 12.12 6.97 -10.75
C ARG A 75 10.61 6.98 -10.98
N TRP A 76 9.82 6.72 -9.92
CA TRP A 76 8.36 6.68 -9.99
C TRP A 76 7.68 7.98 -9.57
N SER A 77 8.43 8.92 -8.98
CA SER A 77 7.89 10.18 -8.44
C SER A 77 7.00 10.97 -9.41
N PRO A 78 7.30 11.08 -10.71
CA PRO A 78 6.43 11.82 -11.64
C PRO A 78 5.04 11.20 -11.80
N ARG A 79 4.92 9.91 -11.54
CA ARG A 79 3.69 9.12 -11.68
C ARG A 79 2.98 8.85 -10.35
N ALA A 80 3.59 9.21 -9.24
CA ALA A 80 3.05 9.02 -7.90
C ALA A 80 2.21 10.23 -7.47
N ARG A 81 1.10 9.95 -6.75
CA ARG A 81 0.30 10.95 -6.05
C ARG A 81 0.06 10.46 -4.63
N VAL A 82 0.83 11.00 -3.70
CA VAL A 82 0.77 10.60 -2.28
C VAL A 82 -0.23 11.50 -1.56
N ASN A 83 -1.17 10.91 -0.84
CA ASN A 83 -2.22 11.59 -0.10
C ASN A 83 -2.33 11.05 1.32
N ALA A 84 -2.62 11.94 2.27
CA ALA A 84 -2.99 11.52 3.62
C ALA A 84 -4.39 10.90 3.63
N LEU A 85 -4.54 9.72 4.20
CA LEU A 85 -5.83 9.11 4.49
C LEU A 85 -6.27 9.53 5.89
N ARG A 86 -7.30 10.33 5.98
CA ARG A 86 -7.94 10.76 7.24
C ARG A 86 -9.16 9.91 7.57
N GLU A 87 -9.65 9.17 6.60
CA GLU A 87 -10.75 8.21 6.67
C GLU A 87 -10.36 6.93 5.91
N PRO A 88 -10.98 5.77 6.18
CA PRO A 88 -10.51 4.47 5.70
C PRO A 88 -10.28 4.35 4.19
N TYR A 89 -11.08 5.01 3.37
CA TYR A 89 -11.01 4.88 1.91
C TYR A 89 -10.57 6.17 1.21
N GLY A 90 -10.60 7.30 1.91
CA GLY A 90 -10.17 8.59 1.38
C GLY A 90 -10.72 8.89 -0.01
N PRO A 91 -9.88 9.42 -0.92
CA PRO A 91 -10.30 9.78 -2.28
C PRO A 91 -10.83 8.62 -3.12
N ALA A 92 -10.45 7.37 -2.82
CA ALA A 92 -10.87 6.21 -3.59
C ALA A 92 -12.40 5.99 -3.56
N ALA A 93 -13.07 6.42 -2.48
CA ALA A 93 -14.52 6.33 -2.36
C ALA A 93 -15.27 7.23 -3.35
N ARG A 94 -14.64 8.32 -3.84
CA ARG A 94 -15.33 9.39 -4.60
C ARG A 94 -14.73 9.64 -5.98
N ARG A 95 -13.54 9.15 -6.28
CA ARG A 95 -12.83 9.47 -7.51
C ARG A 95 -13.34 8.68 -8.70
N LYS A 96 -14.09 9.34 -9.58
CA LYS A 96 -14.72 8.71 -10.76
C LYS A 96 -13.71 8.04 -11.70
N LYS A 97 -12.57 8.69 -11.94
CA LYS A 97 -11.54 8.23 -12.90
C LYS A 97 -10.67 7.09 -12.37
N LEU A 98 -10.81 6.73 -11.09
CA LEU A 98 -10.07 5.59 -10.52
C LEU A 98 -10.60 4.28 -11.11
N GLN A 99 -9.71 3.40 -11.55
CA GLN A 99 -10.05 2.20 -12.29
C GLN A 99 -9.77 0.91 -11.51
N ALA A 100 -8.67 0.88 -10.75
CA ALA A 100 -8.28 -0.31 -10.00
C ALA A 100 -7.72 0.03 -8.62
N LEU A 101 -7.88 -0.92 -7.72
CA LEU A 101 -7.29 -0.91 -6.38
C LEU A 101 -6.35 -2.11 -6.26
N ILE A 102 -5.10 -1.83 -5.92
CA ILE A 102 -4.11 -2.87 -5.67
C ILE A 102 -4.23 -3.28 -4.21
N VAL A 103 -4.49 -4.54 -3.97
CA VAL A 103 -4.73 -5.10 -2.63
C VAL A 103 -3.91 -6.36 -2.41
N SER A 104 -3.67 -6.69 -1.15
CA SER A 104 -3.22 -8.02 -0.74
C SER A 104 -4.41 -8.90 -0.35
N LYS A 105 -4.17 -10.19 -0.14
CA LYS A 105 -5.19 -11.08 0.42
C LYS A 105 -5.76 -10.54 1.75
N GLY A 106 -4.92 -9.96 2.59
CA GLY A 106 -5.33 -9.39 3.88
C GLY A 106 -6.18 -8.12 3.77
N THR A 107 -6.09 -7.38 2.66
CA THR A 107 -6.85 -6.14 2.44
C THR A 107 -7.97 -6.28 1.40
N LEU A 108 -8.14 -7.45 0.80
CA LEU A 108 -9.18 -7.71 -0.20
C LEU A 108 -10.58 -7.42 0.33
N ALA A 109 -10.89 -7.85 1.56
CA ALA A 109 -12.18 -7.58 2.18
C ALA A 109 -12.48 -6.08 2.31
N SER A 110 -11.45 -5.27 2.60
CA SER A 110 -11.55 -3.82 2.63
C SER A 110 -11.84 -3.23 1.24
N GLY A 111 -11.17 -3.76 0.20
CA GLY A 111 -11.46 -3.38 -1.19
C GLY A 111 -12.89 -3.69 -1.61
N ARG A 112 -13.43 -4.83 -1.19
CA ARG A 112 -14.85 -5.19 -1.44
C ARG A 112 -15.82 -4.23 -0.74
N ARG A 113 -15.52 -3.82 0.50
CA ARG A 113 -16.31 -2.79 1.22
C ARG A 113 -16.26 -1.45 0.50
N LEU A 114 -15.08 -1.03 0.04
CA LEU A 114 -14.93 0.17 -0.78
C LEU A 114 -15.81 0.11 -2.03
N ASN A 115 -15.83 -1.01 -2.75
CA ASN A 115 -16.65 -1.16 -3.94
C ASN A 115 -18.15 -1.10 -3.63
N ARG A 116 -18.60 -1.63 -2.49
CA ARG A 116 -20.01 -1.43 -2.05
C ARG A 116 -20.32 0.06 -1.83
N LEU A 117 -19.43 0.77 -1.14
CA LEU A 117 -19.60 2.21 -0.91
C LEU A 117 -19.60 3.00 -2.23
N ARG A 118 -18.73 2.67 -3.16
CA ARG A 118 -18.71 3.29 -4.49
C ARG A 118 -20.03 3.11 -5.24
N ARG A 119 -20.58 1.90 -5.24
CA ARG A 119 -21.92 1.64 -5.85
C ARG A 119 -23.02 2.45 -5.19
N GLN A 120 -23.03 2.56 -3.86
CA GLN A 120 -23.97 3.41 -3.13
C GLN A 120 -23.84 4.87 -3.53
N ASN A 121 -22.65 5.33 -3.88
CA ASN A 121 -22.38 6.68 -4.36
C ASN A 121 -22.57 6.85 -5.87
N GLY A 122 -23.14 5.86 -6.56
CA GLY A 122 -23.38 5.92 -8.02
C GLY A 122 -22.11 5.78 -8.86
N LEU A 123 -21.03 5.25 -8.31
CA LEU A 123 -19.74 5.08 -8.98
C LEU A 123 -19.53 3.63 -9.42
N GLN A 124 -18.78 3.46 -10.52
CA GLN A 124 -18.34 2.14 -10.94
C GLN A 124 -17.44 1.50 -9.87
N PRO A 125 -17.58 0.19 -9.61
CA PRO A 125 -16.65 -0.54 -8.78
C PRO A 125 -15.25 -0.54 -9.43
N LEU A 126 -14.23 -0.64 -8.60
CA LEU A 126 -12.85 -0.76 -9.03
C LEU A 126 -12.52 -2.23 -9.33
N ASP A 127 -11.64 -2.46 -10.30
CA ASP A 127 -10.97 -3.74 -10.42
C ASP A 127 -10.11 -3.96 -9.17
N LEU A 128 -10.32 -5.08 -8.47
CA LEU A 128 -9.52 -5.44 -7.30
C LEU A 128 -8.38 -6.35 -7.76
N VAL A 129 -7.19 -5.79 -7.87
CA VAL A 129 -5.99 -6.54 -8.26
C VAL A 129 -5.33 -7.08 -7.02
N VAL A 130 -5.45 -8.40 -6.81
CA VAL A 130 -4.86 -9.07 -5.65
C VAL A 130 -3.42 -9.43 -5.94
N VAL A 131 -2.52 -8.90 -5.12
CA VAL A 131 -1.08 -9.18 -5.20
C VAL A 131 -0.70 -10.13 -4.09
N ASP A 132 -0.04 -11.22 -4.46
CA ASP A 132 0.53 -12.14 -3.49
C ASP A 132 1.75 -11.49 -2.82
N LEU A 133 1.67 -11.31 -1.50
CA LEU A 133 2.76 -10.70 -0.74
C LEU A 133 3.95 -11.64 -0.68
N THR A 134 5.14 -11.07 -0.80
CA THR A 134 6.40 -11.78 -0.55
C THR A 134 6.39 -12.35 0.87
N LYS A 135 6.67 -13.65 0.97
CA LYS A 135 6.80 -14.34 2.25
C LYS A 135 8.23 -14.20 2.79
N ALA A 136 8.35 -14.23 4.12
CA ALA A 136 9.64 -14.36 4.79
C ALA A 136 10.24 -15.75 4.54
N ALA A 137 11.51 -15.92 4.89
CA ALA A 137 12.24 -17.19 4.70
C ALA A 137 11.60 -18.38 5.43
N ASP A 138 10.80 -18.12 6.48
CA ASP A 138 10.02 -19.14 7.22
C ASP A 138 8.63 -19.42 6.62
N GLY A 139 8.34 -18.89 5.44
CA GLY A 139 7.06 -19.06 4.75
C GLY A 139 5.89 -18.23 5.29
N LYS A 140 6.11 -17.46 6.36
CA LYS A 140 5.10 -16.56 6.94
C LYS A 140 5.11 -15.18 6.29
N PRO A 141 4.01 -14.40 6.36
CA PRO A 141 3.98 -13.05 5.82
C PRO A 141 5.04 -12.14 6.44
N ILE A 142 5.61 -11.26 5.61
CA ILE A 142 6.43 -10.15 6.09
C ILE A 142 5.48 -9.08 6.64
N SER A 143 5.73 -8.61 7.85
CA SER A 143 4.95 -7.53 8.47
C SER A 143 5.81 -6.61 9.31
N THR A 144 5.38 -5.36 9.44
CA THR A 144 6.04 -4.38 10.31
C THR A 144 6.13 -4.87 11.75
N THR A 145 5.10 -5.55 12.25
CA THR A 145 5.09 -6.12 13.62
C THR A 145 6.24 -7.12 13.80
N ARG A 146 6.42 -8.06 12.89
CA ARG A 146 7.49 -9.05 12.95
C ARG A 146 8.89 -8.41 12.84
N ILE A 147 9.02 -7.39 12.01
CA ILE A 147 10.28 -6.63 11.87
C ILE A 147 10.61 -5.91 13.18
N ARG A 148 9.64 -5.22 13.77
CA ARG A 148 9.82 -4.52 15.04
C ARG A 148 10.06 -5.45 16.23
N ASN A 149 9.52 -6.66 16.19
CA ASN A 149 9.81 -7.70 17.18
C ASN A 149 11.20 -8.35 16.98
N GLY A 150 11.94 -7.98 15.94
CA GLY A 150 13.25 -8.59 15.64
C GLY A 150 13.17 -10.03 15.15
N GLU A 151 12.02 -10.48 14.68
CA GLU A 151 11.83 -11.83 14.13
C GLU A 151 12.44 -11.98 12.74
N ILE A 152 12.30 -10.94 11.94
CA ILE A 152 12.77 -10.86 10.55
C ILE A 152 13.36 -9.48 10.24
N ASP A 153 14.20 -9.41 9.20
CA ASP A 153 14.66 -8.14 8.64
C ASP A 153 13.69 -7.58 7.57
N LEU A 154 14.04 -6.45 6.97
CA LEU A 154 13.24 -5.77 5.95
C LEU A 154 13.03 -6.62 4.69
N GLN A 155 13.90 -7.58 4.41
CA GLN A 155 13.84 -8.50 3.30
C GLN A 155 13.14 -9.81 3.65
N GLY A 156 12.73 -9.99 4.91
CA GLY A 156 12.07 -11.21 5.38
C GLY A 156 13.03 -12.35 5.75
N ARG A 157 14.31 -12.07 5.95
CA ARG A 157 15.23 -13.07 6.49
C ARG A 157 14.98 -13.23 7.98
N VAL A 158 14.89 -14.49 8.43
CA VAL A 158 14.68 -14.78 9.85
C VAL A 158 15.93 -14.41 10.64
N LEU A 159 15.76 -13.61 11.66
CA LEU A 159 16.83 -13.23 12.57
C LEU A 159 16.92 -14.29 13.67
N LYS A 160 18.12 -14.89 13.82
CA LYS A 160 18.37 -15.79 14.95
C LYS A 160 18.32 -14.95 16.22
N ASN A 161 17.42 -15.28 17.15
CA ASN A 161 17.46 -14.71 18.49
C ASN A 161 18.85 -14.95 19.06
N ARG A 162 19.65 -13.89 19.21
CA ARG A 162 20.82 -13.96 20.11
C ARG A 162 20.23 -13.97 21.51
N ARG A 163 20.20 -15.15 22.12
CA ARG A 163 20.01 -15.31 23.55
C ARG A 163 21.18 -14.67 24.28
#